data_a4b6492ed03b4866b682581a10ddc374
#
_entry.id   a4b6492ed03b4866b682581a10ddc374
#
_cell.length_a   1.000
_cell.length_b   1.000
_cell.length_c   1.000
_cell.angle_alpha   90.00
_cell.angle_beta   90.00
_cell.angle_gamma   90.00
#
_symmetry.space_group_name_H-M   'P 1'
#
loop_
_entity.id
_entity.type
_entity.pdbx_description
1 polymer ?
#
loop_
_entity_poly.entity_id
_entity_poly.type
_entity_poly.pdbx_seq_one_letter_code
_entity_poly.pdbx_strand_id
1 'polypeptide(L)'
;MDADPRRSDGPAWPERLHEVLKGEGVRHVSYVPDAGHARLIDLFRADGEVVSNVLTTEEEGVGIAAGAWLGGMRSVILMQSSGVGNCINALSLAAIGRFPLLMLVTMRGEWGEFNPWQVPMSLATEPSLNAIGVRTLRASEPEDLIEAVGAAAREAYGADQQVAVLISQRLLGRKVW
;
A
#
# COMPACT_ATOMS: atom_id res chain seq x y z
N MET A 1 -20.43 29.25 8.02
CA MET A 1 -19.85 28.16 7.21
C MET A 1 -18.39 28.12 7.59
N ASP A 2 -18.13 27.47 8.73
CA ASP A 2 -16.81 27.46 9.36
C ASP A 2 -15.89 26.54 8.56
N ALA A 3 -14.75 27.07 8.13
CA ALA A 3 -13.69 26.30 7.48
C ALA A 3 -13.18 25.22 8.46
N ASP A 4 -13.15 23.97 8.06
CA ASP A 4 -12.56 22.88 8.84
C ASP A 4 -11.07 23.20 9.07
N PRO A 5 -10.63 23.39 10.34
CA PRO A 5 -9.25 23.77 10.66
C PRO A 5 -8.21 22.71 10.28
N ARG A 6 -8.63 21.54 9.73
CA ARG A 6 -7.78 20.45 9.25
C ARG A 6 -7.48 20.51 7.76
N ARG A 7 -7.97 21.50 7.02
CA ARG A 7 -7.56 21.76 5.64
C ARG A 7 -6.16 22.37 5.64
N SER A 8 -5.14 21.57 5.42
CA SER A 8 -3.83 22.08 5.02
C SER A 8 -3.96 22.71 3.63
N ASP A 9 -3.41 23.90 3.41
CA ASP A 9 -3.38 24.59 2.10
C ASP A 9 -2.43 23.89 1.09
N GLY A 10 -1.91 22.73 1.42
CA GLY A 10 -1.02 21.91 0.59
C GLY A 10 -1.75 20.80 -0.17
N PRO A 11 -1.07 20.11 -1.10
CA PRO A 11 -1.63 18.95 -1.78
C PRO A 11 -2.08 17.88 -0.77
N ALA A 12 -3.22 17.20 -1.09
CA ALA A 12 -3.74 16.13 -0.26
C ALA A 12 -2.73 14.96 -0.19
N TRP A 13 -2.84 14.12 0.85
CA TRP A 13 -1.88 13.04 1.05
C TRP A 13 -1.70 12.09 -0.15
N PRO A 14 -2.72 11.78 -1.01
CA PRO A 14 -2.49 10.91 -2.17
C PRO A 14 -1.57 11.53 -3.21
N GLU A 15 -1.67 12.85 -3.46
CA GLU A 15 -0.79 13.59 -4.36
C GLU A 15 0.66 13.57 -3.88
N ARG A 16 0.86 13.87 -2.61
CA ARG A 16 2.19 13.81 -1.97
C ARG A 16 2.78 12.41 -2.01
N LEU A 17 1.96 11.40 -1.78
CA LEU A 17 2.38 10.00 -1.80
C LEU A 17 2.80 9.55 -3.21
N HIS A 18 2.06 9.98 -4.24
CA HIS A 18 2.41 9.76 -5.63
C HIS A 18 3.79 10.35 -5.94
N GLU A 19 4.05 11.61 -5.52
CA GLU A 19 5.35 12.27 -5.71
C GLU A 19 6.49 11.52 -5.00
N VAL A 20 6.29 11.10 -3.75
CA VAL A 20 7.28 10.33 -2.98
C VAL A 20 7.61 9.01 -3.67
N LEU A 21 6.61 8.24 -4.07
CA LEU A 21 6.83 6.96 -4.76
C LEU A 21 7.57 7.14 -6.09
N LYS A 22 7.21 8.16 -6.87
CA LYS A 22 7.97 8.50 -8.09
C LYS A 22 9.39 8.94 -7.80
N GLY A 23 9.60 9.74 -6.76
CA GLY A 23 10.92 10.18 -6.29
C GLY A 23 11.81 9.01 -5.86
N GLU A 24 11.23 7.97 -5.25
CA GLU A 24 11.91 6.72 -4.91
C GLU A 24 12.08 5.76 -6.11
N GLY A 25 11.73 6.20 -7.31
CA GLY A 25 11.95 5.48 -8.56
C GLY A 25 10.90 4.41 -8.87
N VAL A 26 9.74 4.43 -8.22
CA VAL A 26 8.62 3.54 -8.58
C VAL A 26 8.11 3.92 -9.98
N ARG A 27 8.05 2.92 -10.87
CA ARG A 27 7.57 3.05 -12.25
C ARG A 27 6.52 2.00 -12.61
N HIS A 28 6.11 1.20 -11.65
CA HIS A 28 5.10 0.19 -11.82
C HIS A 28 4.19 0.14 -10.59
N VAL A 29 2.88 0.10 -10.80
CA VAL A 29 1.88 -0.08 -9.75
C VAL A 29 0.94 -1.20 -10.13
N SER A 30 0.70 -2.12 -9.20
CA SER A 30 -0.32 -3.17 -9.31
C SER A 30 -1.35 -2.98 -8.20
N TYR A 31 -2.63 -3.17 -8.49
CA TYR A 31 -3.67 -2.96 -7.50
C TYR A 31 -4.93 -3.76 -7.77
N VAL A 32 -5.62 -4.16 -6.71
CA VAL A 32 -7.04 -4.47 -6.75
C VAL A 32 -7.80 -3.17 -6.43
N PRO A 33 -8.83 -2.77 -7.20
CA PRO A 33 -9.54 -1.53 -6.96
C PRO A 33 -10.08 -1.43 -5.53
N ASP A 34 -9.64 -0.41 -4.81
CA ASP A 34 -10.07 -0.11 -3.44
C ASP A 34 -10.36 1.38 -3.26
N ALA A 35 -11.44 1.68 -2.55
CA ALA A 35 -11.86 3.06 -2.29
C ALA A 35 -10.83 3.86 -1.47
N GLY A 36 -10.07 3.20 -0.58
CA GLY A 36 -9.02 3.85 0.20
C GLY A 36 -7.84 4.33 -0.65
N HIS A 37 -7.57 3.64 -1.76
CA HIS A 37 -6.54 4.00 -2.71
C HIS A 37 -7.05 4.73 -3.96
N ALA A 38 -8.37 4.97 -4.09
CA ALA A 38 -8.97 5.42 -5.34
C ALA A 38 -8.24 6.63 -5.96
N ARG A 39 -7.98 7.67 -5.16
CA ARG A 39 -7.30 8.87 -5.65
C ARG A 39 -5.85 8.59 -6.08
N LEU A 40 -5.12 7.79 -5.32
CA LEU A 40 -3.74 7.41 -5.67
C LEU A 40 -3.69 6.56 -6.94
N ILE A 41 -4.64 5.64 -7.10
CA ILE A 41 -4.80 4.84 -8.33
C ILE A 41 -5.05 5.74 -9.54
N ASP A 42 -5.95 6.73 -9.41
CA ASP A 42 -6.25 7.66 -10.50
C ASP A 42 -5.02 8.49 -10.89
N LEU A 43 -4.21 8.92 -9.93
CA LEU A 43 -2.96 9.64 -10.19
C LEU A 43 -1.97 8.76 -10.99
N PHE A 44 -1.77 7.52 -10.58
CA PHE A 44 -0.88 6.60 -11.31
C PHE A 44 -1.41 6.24 -12.70
N ARG A 45 -2.72 6.08 -12.86
CA ARG A 45 -3.32 5.82 -14.18
C ARG A 45 -3.18 6.98 -15.16
N ALA A 46 -3.18 8.21 -14.63
CA ALA A 46 -3.00 9.41 -15.42
C ALA A 46 -1.51 9.71 -15.73
N ASP A 47 -0.59 9.05 -15.02
CA ASP A 47 0.85 9.27 -15.18
C ASP A 47 1.42 8.41 -16.31
N GLY A 48 1.80 9.03 -17.41
CA GLY A 48 2.35 8.33 -18.58
C GLY A 48 3.74 7.69 -18.38
N GLU A 49 4.40 7.92 -17.22
CA GLU A 49 5.70 7.34 -16.89
C GLU A 49 5.58 6.09 -16.02
N VAL A 50 4.37 5.74 -15.56
CA VAL A 50 4.12 4.63 -14.66
C VAL A 50 3.21 3.59 -15.32
N VAL A 51 3.65 2.34 -15.32
CA VAL A 51 2.82 1.21 -15.75
C VAL A 51 1.83 0.87 -14.64
N SER A 52 0.54 0.85 -14.95
CA SER A 52 -0.55 0.59 -14.00
C SER A 52 -1.30 -0.68 -14.37
N ASN A 53 -1.30 -1.69 -13.51
CA ASN A 53 -1.98 -2.97 -13.73
C ASN A 53 -3.10 -3.17 -12.71
N VAL A 54 -4.30 -3.45 -13.22
CA VAL A 54 -5.43 -3.95 -12.42
C VAL A 54 -5.26 -5.45 -12.24
N LEU A 55 -5.31 -5.91 -11.00
CA LEU A 55 -5.18 -7.32 -10.63
C LEU A 55 -6.53 -8.00 -10.52
N THR A 56 -6.59 -9.29 -10.79
CA THR A 56 -7.75 -10.15 -10.50
C THR A 56 -7.78 -10.49 -9.00
N THR A 57 -6.61 -10.75 -8.43
CA THR A 57 -6.40 -10.99 -7.00
C THR A 57 -5.03 -10.45 -6.58
N GLU A 58 -4.87 -10.10 -5.32
CA GLU A 58 -3.66 -9.44 -4.81
C GLU A 58 -2.40 -10.31 -4.93
N GLU A 59 -2.52 -11.62 -4.90
CA GLU A 59 -1.37 -12.54 -5.06
C GLU A 59 -0.68 -12.40 -6.43
N GLU A 60 -1.41 -12.05 -7.50
CA GLU A 60 -0.82 -11.75 -8.80
C GLU A 60 0.21 -10.63 -8.70
N GLY A 61 -0.08 -9.63 -7.87
CA GLY A 61 0.80 -8.48 -7.64
C GLY A 61 2.19 -8.88 -7.12
N VAL A 62 2.28 -9.92 -6.30
CA VAL A 62 3.55 -10.43 -5.79
C VAL A 62 4.42 -10.98 -6.93
N GLY A 63 3.83 -11.79 -7.82
CA GLY A 63 4.52 -12.31 -8.99
C GLY A 63 4.93 -11.22 -9.98
N ILE A 64 4.03 -10.26 -10.23
CA ILE A 64 4.31 -9.12 -11.11
C ILE A 64 5.43 -8.24 -10.53
N ALA A 65 5.42 -7.98 -9.22
CA ALA A 65 6.47 -7.19 -8.58
C ALA A 65 7.85 -7.88 -8.68
N ALA A 66 7.90 -9.20 -8.48
CA ALA A 66 9.12 -9.98 -8.69
C ALA A 66 9.63 -9.89 -10.14
N GLY A 67 8.71 -10.00 -11.11
CA GLY A 67 9.03 -9.85 -12.54
C GLY A 67 9.52 -8.45 -12.90
N ALA A 68 8.88 -7.41 -12.36
CA ALA A 68 9.28 -6.02 -12.56
C ALA A 68 10.70 -5.78 -12.02
N TRP A 69 11.00 -6.29 -10.82
CA TRP A 69 12.34 -6.20 -10.24
C TRP A 69 13.41 -6.88 -11.10
N LEU A 70 13.13 -8.09 -11.58
CA LEU A 70 14.03 -8.79 -12.52
C LEU A 70 14.23 -8.01 -13.83
N GLY A 71 13.23 -7.24 -14.25
CA GLY A 71 13.30 -6.31 -15.38
C GLY A 71 13.96 -4.97 -15.06
N GLY A 72 14.45 -4.76 -13.83
CA GLY A 72 15.10 -3.51 -13.40
C GLY A 72 14.12 -2.39 -13.01
N MET A 73 12.86 -2.71 -12.74
CA MET A 73 11.79 -1.75 -12.44
C MET A 73 11.33 -1.88 -10.99
N ARG A 74 11.27 -0.77 -10.25
CA ARG A 74 10.68 -0.72 -8.91
C ARG A 74 9.16 -0.65 -9.01
N SER A 75 8.48 -1.46 -8.20
CA SER A 75 7.02 -1.57 -8.21
C SER A 75 6.41 -1.42 -6.82
N VAL A 76 5.18 -0.93 -6.74
CA VAL A 76 4.38 -0.91 -5.51
C VAL A 76 3.07 -1.67 -5.73
N ILE A 77 2.63 -2.40 -4.70
CA ILE A 77 1.31 -3.06 -4.69
C ILE A 77 0.40 -2.28 -3.76
N LEU A 78 -0.77 -1.89 -4.27
CA LEU A 78 -1.83 -1.24 -3.49
C LEU A 78 -2.93 -2.27 -3.24
N MET A 79 -3.29 -2.46 -1.96
CA MET A 79 -4.31 -3.42 -1.57
C MET A 79 -5.04 -3.01 -0.30
N GLN A 80 -6.16 -3.64 -0.03
CA GLN A 80 -6.87 -3.55 1.23
C GLN A 80 -6.39 -4.63 2.21
N SER A 81 -6.60 -4.47 3.50
CA SER A 81 -6.24 -5.48 4.51
C SER A 81 -6.83 -6.87 4.25
N SER A 82 -8.04 -6.94 3.66
CA SER A 82 -8.64 -8.22 3.23
C SER A 82 -7.81 -8.90 2.13
N GLY A 83 -7.19 -8.13 1.25
CA GLY A 83 -6.35 -8.65 0.17
C GLY A 83 -5.03 -9.25 0.65
N VAL A 84 -4.53 -8.82 1.80
CA VAL A 84 -3.34 -9.42 2.41
C VAL A 84 -3.54 -10.91 2.65
N GLY A 85 -4.75 -11.33 3.05
CA GLY A 85 -5.07 -12.75 3.24
C GLY A 85 -4.84 -13.58 1.97
N ASN A 86 -5.06 -13.01 0.79
CA ASN A 86 -4.85 -13.69 -0.49
C ASN A 86 -3.35 -13.85 -0.84
N CYS A 87 -2.47 -13.04 -0.23
CA CYS A 87 -1.06 -12.96 -0.59
C CYS A 87 -0.14 -13.83 0.29
N ILE A 88 -0.58 -14.29 1.47
CA ILE A 88 0.33 -14.84 2.50
C ILE A 88 1.22 -15.95 1.96
N ASN A 89 0.66 -16.90 1.22
CA ASN A 89 1.47 -17.96 0.60
C ASN A 89 2.39 -17.41 -0.51
N ALA A 90 1.88 -16.50 -1.35
CA ALA A 90 2.66 -15.93 -2.46
C ALA A 90 3.85 -15.09 -1.98
N LEU A 91 3.76 -14.46 -0.80
CA LEU A 91 4.87 -13.72 -0.19
C LEU A 91 6.08 -14.59 0.10
N SER A 92 5.92 -15.92 0.23
CA SER A 92 7.05 -16.86 0.32
C SER A 92 7.96 -16.78 -0.90
N LEU A 93 7.41 -16.47 -2.10
CA LEU A 93 8.22 -16.27 -3.31
C LEU A 93 9.18 -15.08 -3.12
N ALA A 94 8.68 -13.96 -2.61
CA ALA A 94 9.50 -12.78 -2.37
C ALA A 94 10.58 -13.06 -1.30
N ALA A 95 10.21 -13.75 -0.22
CA ALA A 95 11.13 -14.10 0.87
C ALA A 95 12.26 -15.02 0.40
N ILE A 96 11.92 -16.13 -0.29
CA ILE A 96 12.91 -17.12 -0.75
C ILE A 96 13.73 -16.57 -1.90
N GLY A 97 13.11 -15.85 -2.85
CA GLY A 97 13.77 -15.22 -3.98
C GLY A 97 14.56 -13.96 -3.61
N ARG A 98 14.39 -13.44 -2.39
CA ARG A 98 14.98 -12.19 -1.91
C ARG A 98 14.62 -11.00 -2.81
N PHE A 99 13.39 -11.00 -3.32
CA PHE A 99 12.87 -9.89 -4.10
C PHE A 99 12.41 -8.76 -3.16
N PRO A 100 12.81 -7.51 -3.42
CA PRO A 100 12.24 -6.37 -2.72
C PRO A 100 10.76 -6.24 -3.04
N LEU A 101 9.96 -5.91 -2.04
CA LEU A 101 8.54 -5.74 -2.19
C LEU A 101 8.06 -4.57 -1.34
N LEU A 102 7.37 -3.62 -1.96
CA LEU A 102 6.69 -2.53 -1.27
C LEU A 102 5.19 -2.69 -1.43
N MET A 103 4.49 -2.73 -0.30
CA MET A 103 3.03 -2.83 -0.25
C MET A 103 2.45 -1.66 0.53
N LEU A 104 1.39 -1.03 0.01
CA LEU A 104 0.57 -0.08 0.74
C LEU A 104 -0.78 -0.72 1.01
N VAL A 105 -1.10 -0.87 2.29
CA VAL A 105 -2.27 -1.62 2.75
C VAL A 105 -3.24 -0.68 3.45
N THR A 106 -4.39 -0.41 2.84
CA THR A 106 -5.48 0.32 3.48
C THR A 106 -6.16 -0.58 4.50
N MET A 107 -6.10 -0.20 5.77
CA MET A 107 -6.70 -0.99 6.84
C MET A 107 -8.22 -0.80 6.90
N ARG A 108 -8.93 -1.91 7.13
CA ARG A 108 -10.36 -1.98 7.41
C ARG A 108 -10.56 -2.66 8.76
N GLY A 109 -11.74 -2.56 9.34
CA GLY A 109 -12.08 -3.27 10.58
C GLY A 109 -11.44 -2.72 11.86
N GLU A 110 -10.80 -1.55 11.80
CA GLU A 110 -10.10 -0.95 12.94
C GLU A 110 -10.90 0.15 13.64
N TRP A 111 -11.62 0.95 12.86
CA TRP A 111 -12.26 2.17 13.37
C TRP A 111 -13.54 2.51 12.62
N GLY A 112 -14.66 2.51 13.34
CA GLY A 112 -15.95 2.83 12.76
C GLY A 112 -16.37 1.92 11.59
N GLU A 113 -15.88 0.70 11.56
CA GLU A 113 -16.20 -0.27 10.51
C GLU A 113 -17.65 -0.77 10.66
N PHE A 114 -18.43 -0.60 9.61
CA PHE A 114 -19.81 -1.08 9.57
C PHE A 114 -19.93 -2.50 9.02
N ASN A 115 -18.91 -3.00 8.28
CA ASN A 115 -18.92 -4.35 7.71
C ASN A 115 -18.12 -5.32 8.59
N PRO A 116 -18.80 -6.17 9.39
CA PRO A 116 -18.13 -7.09 10.31
C PRO A 116 -17.23 -8.10 9.61
N TRP A 117 -17.45 -8.36 8.33
CA TRP A 117 -16.59 -9.22 7.50
C TRP A 117 -15.14 -8.75 7.44
N GLN A 118 -14.89 -7.46 7.57
CA GLN A 118 -13.56 -6.88 7.49
C GLN A 118 -12.74 -7.04 8.78
N VAL A 119 -13.39 -7.27 9.92
CA VAL A 119 -12.74 -7.27 11.24
C VAL A 119 -11.75 -8.42 11.43
N PRO A 120 -12.07 -9.69 11.11
CA PRO A 120 -11.14 -10.79 11.34
C PRO A 120 -9.82 -10.62 10.59
N MET A 121 -9.88 -10.23 9.30
CA MET A 121 -8.65 -10.03 8.51
C MET A 121 -7.88 -8.80 8.96
N SER A 122 -8.56 -7.76 9.43
CA SER A 122 -7.90 -6.60 10.04
C SER A 122 -6.97 -7.01 11.19
N LEU A 123 -7.51 -7.81 12.11
CA LEU A 123 -6.74 -8.33 13.26
C LEU A 123 -5.59 -9.26 12.84
N ALA A 124 -5.77 -10.00 11.75
CA ALA A 124 -4.79 -10.96 11.25
C ALA A 124 -3.72 -10.34 10.35
N THR A 125 -3.95 -9.16 9.75
CA THR A 125 -3.08 -8.56 8.73
C THR A 125 -1.64 -8.41 9.20
N GLU A 126 -1.41 -7.63 10.24
CA GLU A 126 -0.06 -7.34 10.74
C GLU A 126 0.64 -8.58 11.30
N PRO A 127 0.00 -9.41 12.15
CA PRO A 127 0.58 -10.67 12.62
C PRO A 127 0.97 -11.63 11.49
N SER A 128 0.13 -11.77 10.46
CA SER A 128 0.40 -12.67 9.35
C SER A 128 1.57 -12.18 8.48
N LEU A 129 1.63 -10.89 8.20
CA LEU A 129 2.75 -10.29 7.46
C LEU A 129 4.07 -10.48 8.21
N ASN A 130 4.08 -10.18 9.51
CA ASN A 130 5.26 -10.35 10.35
C ASN A 130 5.70 -11.82 10.46
N ALA A 131 4.74 -12.75 10.56
CA ALA A 131 5.03 -14.19 10.65
C ALA A 131 5.73 -14.73 9.38
N ILE A 132 5.47 -14.15 8.19
CA ILE A 132 6.14 -14.54 6.94
C ILE A 132 7.38 -13.69 6.64
N GLY A 133 7.81 -12.83 7.56
CA GLY A 133 9.02 -12.02 7.44
C GLY A 133 8.84 -10.67 6.74
N VAL A 134 7.62 -10.25 6.44
CA VAL A 134 7.34 -8.91 5.94
C VAL A 134 7.41 -7.91 7.08
N ARG A 135 8.24 -6.89 6.97
CA ARG A 135 8.28 -5.79 7.92
C ARG A 135 7.07 -4.88 7.75
N THR A 136 6.44 -4.51 8.85
CA THR A 136 5.29 -3.61 8.84
C THR A 136 5.64 -2.25 9.45
N LEU A 137 5.20 -1.17 8.80
CA LEU A 137 5.15 0.19 9.33
C LEU A 137 3.69 0.63 9.36
N ARG A 138 3.29 1.38 10.38
CA ARG A 138 1.91 1.84 10.51
C ARG A 138 1.85 3.38 10.49
N ALA A 139 0.88 3.93 9.76
CA ALA A 139 0.63 5.37 9.69
C ALA A 139 -0.85 5.67 9.97
N SER A 140 -1.10 6.66 10.84
CA SER A 140 -2.44 7.09 11.22
C SER A 140 -2.75 8.54 10.86
N GLU A 141 -1.73 9.30 10.52
CA GLU A 141 -1.82 10.70 10.10
C GLU A 141 -1.11 10.89 8.74
N PRO A 142 -1.50 11.90 7.95
CA PRO A 142 -0.94 12.12 6.61
C PRO A 142 0.59 12.28 6.60
N GLU A 143 1.14 13.00 7.57
CA GLU A 143 2.58 13.26 7.64
C GLU A 143 3.37 11.98 7.93
N ASP A 144 2.90 11.18 8.88
CA ASP A 144 3.48 9.88 9.21
C ASP A 144 3.45 8.94 7.99
N LEU A 145 2.37 8.99 7.20
CA LEU A 145 2.24 8.15 6.01
C LEU A 145 3.30 8.49 4.97
N ILE A 146 3.51 9.77 4.69
CA ILE A 146 4.48 10.21 3.69
C ILE A 146 5.89 9.80 4.12
N GLU A 147 6.24 10.00 5.39
CA GLU A 147 7.55 9.61 5.94
C GLU A 147 7.73 8.07 5.92
N ALA A 148 6.73 7.33 6.39
CA ALA A 148 6.77 5.88 6.44
C ALA A 148 6.93 5.25 5.06
N VAL A 149 6.24 5.77 4.03
CA VAL A 149 6.36 5.24 2.67
C VAL A 149 7.72 5.52 2.05
N GLY A 150 8.28 6.72 2.27
CA GLY A 150 9.66 7.03 1.86
C GLY A 150 10.68 6.11 2.53
N ALA A 151 10.53 5.85 3.83
CA ALA A 151 11.39 4.92 4.56
C ALA A 151 11.23 3.48 4.06
N ALA A 152 9.98 3.01 3.90
CA ALA A 152 9.67 1.67 3.41
C ALA A 152 10.24 1.42 2.00
N ALA A 153 10.14 2.40 1.09
CA ALA A 153 10.70 2.29 -0.25
C ALA A 153 12.23 2.15 -0.22
N ARG A 154 12.93 2.95 0.59
CA ARG A 154 14.38 2.83 0.78
C ARG A 154 14.79 1.49 1.38
N GLU A 155 14.06 0.99 2.37
CA GLU A 155 14.32 -0.33 2.96
C GLU A 155 14.06 -1.46 1.94
N ALA A 156 12.93 -1.40 1.23
CA ALA A 156 12.61 -2.41 0.23
C ALA A 156 13.68 -2.47 -0.86
N TYR A 157 13.94 -1.37 -1.55
CA TYR A 157 14.79 -1.37 -2.73
C TYR A 157 16.28 -1.20 -2.45
N GLY A 158 16.65 -0.72 -1.26
CA GLY A 158 18.06 -0.56 -0.86
C GLY A 158 18.63 -1.73 -0.06
N ALA A 159 17.76 -2.55 0.54
CA ALA A 159 18.16 -3.66 1.40
C ALA A 159 17.47 -5.00 1.04
N ASP A 160 16.83 -5.09 -0.13
CA ASP A 160 16.12 -6.27 -0.64
C ASP A 160 15.09 -6.82 0.37
N GLN A 161 14.34 -5.92 1.02
CA GLN A 161 13.37 -6.27 2.04
C GLN A 161 11.94 -6.30 1.48
N GLN A 162 11.07 -7.05 2.16
CA GLN A 162 9.64 -6.99 1.97
C GLN A 162 9.05 -6.08 3.04
N VAL A 163 8.44 -4.97 2.64
CA VAL A 163 7.90 -3.96 3.55
C VAL A 163 6.46 -3.62 3.20
N ALA A 164 5.60 -3.58 4.21
CA ALA A 164 4.22 -3.14 4.09
C ALA A 164 3.96 -1.90 4.96
N VAL A 165 3.38 -0.86 4.37
CA VAL A 165 2.88 0.29 5.13
C VAL A 165 1.39 0.12 5.33
N LEU A 166 0.98 -0.02 6.60
CA LEU A 166 -0.41 -0.18 7.03
C LEU A 166 -1.02 1.21 7.25
N ILE A 167 -1.93 1.59 6.37
CA ILE A 167 -2.61 2.89 6.39
C ILE A 167 -3.86 2.76 7.26
N SER A 168 -3.84 3.37 8.45
CA SER A 168 -4.93 3.26 9.41
C SER A 168 -6.27 3.72 8.83
N GLN A 169 -7.35 3.03 9.17
CA GLN A 169 -8.70 3.43 8.81
C GLN A 169 -9.08 4.82 9.37
N ARG A 170 -8.44 5.29 10.43
CA ARG A 170 -8.65 6.66 10.94
C ARG A 170 -8.20 7.72 9.94
N LEU A 171 -7.10 7.50 9.24
CA LEU A 171 -6.59 8.40 8.20
C LEU A 171 -7.53 8.42 6.98
N LEU A 172 -8.04 7.24 6.60
CA LEU A 172 -8.94 7.09 5.45
C LEU A 172 -10.34 7.67 5.70
N GLY A 173 -10.70 7.84 6.97
CA GLY A 173 -12.02 8.27 7.38
C GLY A 173 -13.06 7.14 7.41
N ARG A 174 -14.21 7.44 8.03
CA ARG A 174 -15.34 6.51 8.11
C ARG A 174 -16.02 6.40 6.76
N LYS A 175 -16.20 5.19 6.25
CA LYS A 175 -17.11 4.97 5.11
C LYS A 175 -18.53 5.28 5.54
N VAL A 176 -19.21 6.13 4.76
CA VAL A 176 -20.63 6.43 4.89
C VAL A 176 -21.30 5.86 3.64
N TRP A 177 -22.41 5.13 3.83
CA TRP A 177 -23.28 4.64 2.73
C TRP A 177 -24.37 5.66 2.46
#